data_22caf3a30b8a476fdf12ebc4a5459540
#
_entry.id   22caf3a30b8a476fdf12ebc4a5459540
#
_cell.length_a   1.000
_cell.length_b   1.000
_cell.length_c   1.000
_cell.angle_alpha   90.00
_cell.angle_beta   90.00
_cell.angle_gamma   90.00
#
_symmetry.space_group_name_H-M   'P 1'
#
loop_
_entity.id
_entity.type
_entity.pdbx_description
1 polymer ?
#
loop_
_entity_poly.entity_id
_entity_poly.type
_entity_poly.pdbx_seq_one_letter_code
_entity_poly.pdbx_strand_id
1 'polypeptide(L)'
;MDFSAFFEVPAVYEAEGFQSAAAGVKAVFLAGPQYQGKETRVFAWYGVPETAASDVKVPGIVLVHGGLGTAFAEWVKRWNDRGFAAIAIDMFGGLPAKDGSYCSKNPPERHEFSGPNPDSKFKDVDMEPEEQWPYHAVAGIISAASYLASLPNVDAGKIGLTGISWGGYAAALAAGYDTRFRFVMPIYGCGGFETLKVVPPTASAKKVRKFASLWDPENTLADAKMPILWVNGANDFAFDVFNWNQSASLSPRSYRALRPAMTHGQHEGEIPPELEAFAKTVLAGKEFPGFTKVKYNEDTLQLGAKWHSDVKIAKAEIIWTRASGCWNDCLFRAFPAKLNRENDTMVGDLPDDWTAAYLSLTDEAGLVYTSEVFFNE
;
A
#
# COMPACT_ATOMS: atom_id res chain seq x y z
N MET A 1 5.48 15.62 12.43
CA MET A 1 4.10 15.46 12.92
C MET A 1 4.11 14.62 14.18
N ASP A 2 3.28 14.93 15.17
CA ASP A 2 3.16 14.13 16.37
C ASP A 2 1.89 13.25 16.31
N PHE A 3 2.08 11.95 16.42
CA PHE A 3 1.02 10.93 16.45
C PHE A 3 1.01 10.13 17.76
N SER A 4 1.76 10.58 18.78
CA SER A 4 1.98 9.83 20.04
C SER A 4 0.67 9.42 20.73
N ALA A 5 -0.34 10.27 20.71
CA ALA A 5 -1.65 9.99 21.31
C ALA A 5 -2.38 8.78 20.70
N PHE A 6 -2.08 8.42 19.44
CA PHE A 6 -2.76 7.33 18.71
C PHE A 6 -2.06 5.97 18.88
N PHE A 7 -0.90 5.93 19.53
CA PHE A 7 -0.25 4.68 19.92
C PHE A 7 -0.96 3.98 21.08
N GLU A 8 -1.78 4.69 21.83
CA GLU A 8 -2.66 4.13 22.84
C GLU A 8 -3.89 3.47 22.20
N VAL A 9 -4.53 2.56 22.95
CA VAL A 9 -5.77 1.92 22.48
C VAL A 9 -6.88 2.95 22.41
N PRO A 10 -7.50 3.19 21.27
CA PRO A 10 -8.54 4.21 21.14
C PRO A 10 -9.81 3.81 21.88
N ALA A 11 -10.61 4.79 22.28
CA ALA A 11 -11.98 4.51 22.69
C ALA A 11 -12.76 3.90 21.51
N VAL A 12 -13.63 2.92 21.83
CA VAL A 12 -14.39 2.14 20.85
C VAL A 12 -15.88 2.36 21.10
N TYR A 13 -16.62 2.61 20.03
CA TYR A 13 -18.06 2.83 20.08
C TYR A 13 -18.75 1.78 19.19
N GLU A 14 -19.94 1.40 19.58
CA GLU A 14 -20.77 0.49 18.81
C GLU A 14 -21.19 1.12 17.47
N ALA A 15 -21.12 0.35 16.39
CA ALA A 15 -21.62 0.76 15.07
C ALA A 15 -23.03 0.18 14.90
N GLU A 16 -24.02 0.81 15.51
CA GLU A 16 -25.40 0.35 15.51
C GLU A 16 -25.96 0.19 14.09
N GLY A 17 -26.64 -0.93 13.87
CA GLY A 17 -27.29 -1.25 12.61
C GLY A 17 -26.33 -1.73 11.49
N PHE A 18 -25.04 -1.89 11.78
CA PHE A 18 -24.06 -2.49 10.85
C PHE A 18 -23.84 -3.96 11.23
N GLN A 19 -24.23 -4.87 10.34
CA GLN A 19 -24.09 -6.31 10.53
C GLN A 19 -23.55 -6.92 9.24
N SER A 20 -22.27 -7.28 9.23
CA SER A 20 -21.63 -7.87 8.06
C SER A 20 -22.25 -9.20 7.66
N ALA A 21 -22.45 -9.41 6.35
CA ALA A 21 -22.74 -10.72 5.77
C ALA A 21 -21.52 -11.66 5.80
N ALA A 22 -20.30 -11.11 5.90
CA ALA A 22 -19.09 -11.89 6.04
C ALA A 22 -18.96 -12.45 7.47
N ALA A 23 -18.92 -13.78 7.60
CA ALA A 23 -18.88 -14.45 8.89
C ALA A 23 -17.67 -14.01 9.73
N GLY A 24 -17.90 -13.76 11.03
CA GLY A 24 -16.86 -13.38 11.98
C GLY A 24 -16.40 -11.92 11.89
N VAL A 25 -16.94 -11.13 10.96
CA VAL A 25 -16.60 -9.71 10.77
C VAL A 25 -17.61 -8.83 11.51
N LYS A 26 -17.10 -7.89 12.31
CA LYS A 26 -17.87 -6.97 13.16
C LYS A 26 -17.57 -5.52 12.81
N ALA A 27 -18.52 -4.63 13.06
CA ALA A 27 -18.37 -3.19 12.88
C ALA A 27 -18.10 -2.47 14.21
N VAL A 28 -17.25 -1.44 14.16
CA VAL A 28 -17.01 -0.53 15.28
C VAL A 28 -16.71 0.87 14.76
N PHE A 29 -16.83 1.87 15.63
CA PHE A 29 -16.19 3.15 15.46
C PHE A 29 -15.01 3.26 16.43
N LEU A 30 -13.87 3.70 15.96
CA LEU A 30 -12.72 4.08 16.76
C LEU A 30 -12.70 5.60 16.96
N ALA A 31 -12.34 6.09 18.14
CA ALA A 31 -12.09 7.52 18.35
C ALA A 31 -11.00 8.00 17.37
N GLY A 32 -11.29 9.10 16.69
CA GLY A 32 -10.34 9.79 15.80
C GLY A 32 -9.78 11.07 16.42
N PRO A 33 -8.86 11.78 15.74
CA PRO A 33 -8.42 13.10 16.14
C PRO A 33 -9.58 14.09 16.17
N GLN A 34 -9.50 15.12 17.00
CA GLN A 34 -10.48 16.19 16.94
C GLN A 34 -10.37 16.94 15.60
N TYR A 35 -11.49 17.41 15.08
CA TYR A 35 -11.57 18.24 13.89
C TYR A 35 -12.43 19.46 14.17
N GLN A 36 -11.82 20.65 14.07
CA GLN A 36 -12.48 21.94 14.38
C GLN A 36 -13.14 21.95 15.76
N GLY A 37 -12.43 21.38 16.76
CA GLY A 37 -12.88 21.29 18.13
C GLY A 37 -14.00 20.28 18.38
N LYS A 38 -14.32 19.43 17.41
CA LYS A 38 -15.35 18.37 17.53
C LYS A 38 -14.70 16.99 17.57
N GLU A 39 -15.34 16.09 18.31
CA GLU A 39 -15.03 14.66 18.29
C GLU A 39 -15.21 14.09 16.88
N THR A 40 -14.27 13.24 16.45
CA THR A 40 -14.41 12.46 15.23
C THR A 40 -14.31 10.98 15.53
N ARG A 41 -14.82 10.15 14.61
CA ARG A 41 -14.77 8.70 14.69
C ARG A 41 -14.39 8.11 13.35
N VAL A 42 -13.65 7.02 13.39
CA VAL A 42 -13.23 6.23 12.22
C VAL A 42 -14.05 4.95 12.20
N PHE A 43 -14.88 4.77 11.17
CA PHE A 43 -15.61 3.51 10.98
C PHE A 43 -14.64 2.40 10.62
N ALA A 44 -14.84 1.20 11.17
CA ALA A 44 -14.04 0.04 10.84
C ALA A 44 -14.84 -1.27 10.84
N TRP A 45 -14.52 -2.15 9.89
CA TRP A 45 -14.81 -3.58 9.96
C TRP A 45 -13.59 -4.31 10.51
N TYR A 46 -13.79 -5.23 11.47
CA TYR A 46 -12.70 -6.06 11.96
C TYR A 46 -13.13 -7.51 12.15
N GLY A 47 -12.17 -8.42 12.10
CA GLY A 47 -12.41 -9.83 12.35
C GLY A 47 -11.15 -10.55 12.78
N VAL A 48 -11.33 -11.63 13.53
CA VAL A 48 -10.28 -12.56 13.96
C VAL A 48 -10.59 -13.93 13.36
N PRO A 49 -9.61 -14.68 12.83
CA PRO A 49 -9.84 -16.01 12.28
C PRO A 49 -10.53 -16.93 13.29
N GLU A 50 -11.50 -17.72 12.86
CA GLU A 50 -12.18 -18.72 13.72
C GLU A 50 -11.20 -19.78 14.26
N THR A 51 -10.09 -20.01 13.54
CA THR A 51 -9.01 -20.94 13.93
C THR A 51 -8.10 -20.39 15.03
N ALA A 52 -8.25 -19.11 15.41
CA ALA A 52 -7.51 -18.55 16.54
C ALA A 52 -8.03 -19.18 17.84
N ALA A 53 -7.34 -20.23 18.31
CA ALA A 53 -7.59 -20.80 19.61
C ALA A 53 -7.27 -19.80 20.71
N SER A 54 -7.89 -19.95 21.89
CA SER A 54 -7.75 -19.01 23.01
C SER A 54 -6.31 -18.80 23.48
N ASP A 55 -5.44 -19.72 23.17
CA ASP A 55 -4.02 -19.80 23.57
C ASP A 55 -3.02 -19.58 22.42
N VAL A 56 -3.50 -19.47 21.16
CA VAL A 56 -2.66 -19.20 19.99
C VAL A 56 -2.98 -17.84 19.38
N LYS A 57 -2.06 -16.90 19.53
CA LYS A 57 -2.18 -15.57 18.93
C LYS A 57 -1.87 -15.60 17.42
N VAL A 58 -2.71 -14.94 16.65
CA VAL A 58 -2.54 -14.78 15.20
C VAL A 58 -1.92 -13.43 14.85
N PRO A 59 -1.23 -13.29 13.70
CA PRO A 59 -0.78 -11.99 13.22
C PRO A 59 -1.96 -11.08 12.87
N GLY A 60 -1.72 -9.77 12.86
CA GLY A 60 -2.71 -8.77 12.48
C GLY A 60 -2.36 -8.01 11.21
N ILE A 61 -3.38 -7.41 10.57
CA ILE A 61 -3.18 -6.52 9.43
C ILE A 61 -4.21 -5.39 9.39
N VAL A 62 -3.74 -4.16 9.16
CA VAL A 62 -4.58 -2.99 8.91
C VAL A 62 -4.77 -2.84 7.40
N LEU A 63 -6.01 -2.58 6.97
CA LEU A 63 -6.44 -2.51 5.57
C LEU A 63 -7.00 -1.10 5.29
N VAL A 64 -6.46 -0.43 4.28
CA VAL A 64 -6.81 0.96 3.94
C VAL A 64 -7.30 1.05 2.50
N HIS A 65 -8.57 1.43 2.31
CA HIS A 65 -9.23 1.48 1.01
C HIS A 65 -8.73 2.62 0.10
N GLY A 66 -9.04 2.52 -1.19
CA GLY A 66 -8.74 3.55 -2.19
C GLY A 66 -9.71 4.73 -2.18
N GLY A 67 -9.46 5.69 -3.08
CA GLY A 67 -10.35 6.82 -3.32
C GLY A 67 -11.76 6.36 -3.72
N LEU A 68 -12.78 7.12 -3.34
CA LEU A 68 -14.20 6.81 -3.56
C LEU A 68 -14.70 5.51 -2.87
N GLY A 69 -13.83 4.82 -2.15
CA GLY A 69 -14.16 3.61 -1.38
C GLY A 69 -14.58 3.91 0.06
N THR A 70 -14.72 2.85 0.82
CA THR A 70 -14.96 2.84 2.25
C THR A 70 -14.34 1.56 2.84
N ALA A 71 -14.50 1.29 4.13
CA ALA A 71 -14.09 0.02 4.72
C ALA A 71 -14.86 -1.16 4.11
N PHE A 72 -14.15 -2.24 3.74
CA PHE A 72 -14.73 -3.42 3.12
C PHE A 72 -14.66 -4.64 4.04
N ALA A 73 -15.83 -5.17 4.43
CA ALA A 73 -15.93 -6.36 5.29
C ALA A 73 -15.37 -7.62 4.60
N GLU A 74 -15.56 -7.75 3.29
CA GLU A 74 -15.05 -8.87 2.50
C GLU A 74 -13.53 -8.91 2.45
N TRP A 75 -12.87 -7.74 2.46
CA TRP A 75 -11.42 -7.66 2.52
C TRP A 75 -10.88 -8.15 3.87
N VAL A 76 -11.57 -7.79 4.97
CA VAL A 76 -11.29 -8.35 6.31
C VAL A 76 -11.42 -9.87 6.29
N LYS A 77 -12.54 -10.40 5.76
CA LYS A 77 -12.75 -11.85 5.67
C LYS A 77 -11.66 -12.56 4.86
N ARG A 78 -11.24 -11.99 3.74
CA ARG A 78 -10.15 -12.52 2.91
C ARG A 78 -8.84 -12.68 3.70
N TRP A 79 -8.50 -11.72 4.57
CA TRP A 79 -7.32 -11.82 5.41
C TRP A 79 -7.53 -12.77 6.60
N ASN A 80 -8.75 -12.87 7.14
CA ASN A 80 -9.07 -13.89 8.14
C ASN A 80 -8.87 -15.29 7.57
N ASP A 81 -9.26 -15.54 6.32
CA ASP A 81 -9.07 -16.83 5.64
C ASP A 81 -7.59 -17.19 5.41
N ARG A 82 -6.72 -16.17 5.35
CA ARG A 82 -5.25 -16.30 5.29
C ARG A 82 -4.60 -16.50 6.67
N GLY A 83 -5.39 -16.48 7.76
CA GLY A 83 -4.94 -16.66 9.15
C GLY A 83 -4.51 -15.39 9.86
N PHE A 84 -4.91 -14.21 9.39
CA PHE A 84 -4.64 -12.92 10.00
C PHE A 84 -5.91 -12.35 10.67
N ALA A 85 -5.79 -11.80 11.86
CA ALA A 85 -6.76 -10.83 12.34
C ALA A 85 -6.66 -9.58 11.48
N ALA A 86 -7.78 -9.02 11.05
CA ALA A 86 -7.76 -7.89 10.13
C ALA A 86 -8.73 -6.79 10.58
N ILE A 87 -8.36 -5.54 10.30
CA ILE A 87 -9.19 -4.37 10.47
C ILE A 87 -9.14 -3.50 9.22
N ALA A 88 -10.28 -3.24 8.60
CA ALA A 88 -10.43 -2.31 7.48
C ALA A 88 -11.06 -1.01 7.99
N ILE A 89 -10.35 0.10 7.84
CA ILE A 89 -10.83 1.42 8.28
C ILE A 89 -11.39 2.22 7.12
N ASP A 90 -12.36 3.08 7.39
CA ASP A 90 -12.73 4.16 6.50
C ASP A 90 -11.89 5.42 6.81
N MET A 91 -11.14 5.92 5.83
CA MET A 91 -10.30 7.11 6.01
C MET A 91 -10.94 8.40 5.47
N PHE A 92 -12.18 8.31 4.96
CA PHE A 92 -12.88 9.44 4.34
C PHE A 92 -14.10 9.94 5.15
N GLY A 93 -14.40 9.28 6.27
CA GLY A 93 -15.57 9.55 7.06
C GLY A 93 -16.87 9.05 6.40
N GLY A 94 -16.75 8.11 5.46
CA GLY A 94 -17.86 7.47 4.76
C GLY A 94 -18.41 6.28 5.51
N LEU A 95 -19.63 5.90 5.19
CA LEU A 95 -20.28 4.69 5.70
C LEU A 95 -20.41 3.64 4.61
N PRO A 96 -20.00 2.38 4.85
CA PRO A 96 -20.28 1.29 3.94
C PRO A 96 -21.77 0.93 3.92
N ALA A 97 -22.17 -0.01 3.06
CA ALA A 97 -23.46 -0.66 3.22
C ALA A 97 -23.54 -1.38 4.55
N LYS A 98 -24.75 -1.39 5.17
CA LYS A 98 -24.95 -1.92 6.54
C LYS A 98 -24.64 -3.41 6.69
N ASP A 99 -24.74 -4.16 5.59
CA ASP A 99 -24.37 -5.59 5.50
C ASP A 99 -22.90 -5.85 5.15
N GLY A 100 -22.11 -4.78 5.00
CA GLY A 100 -20.69 -4.86 4.65
C GLY A 100 -20.41 -5.09 3.17
N SER A 101 -21.43 -5.18 2.32
CA SER A 101 -21.28 -5.26 0.88
C SER A 101 -20.70 -3.96 0.30
N TYR A 102 -20.24 -4.01 -0.96
CA TYR A 102 -19.79 -2.80 -1.65
C TYR A 102 -20.90 -1.74 -1.66
N CYS A 103 -20.55 -0.53 -1.23
CA CYS A 103 -21.53 0.56 -1.16
C CYS A 103 -22.02 0.93 -2.57
N SER A 104 -23.35 0.97 -2.75
CA SER A 104 -23.96 1.39 -4.02
C SER A 104 -23.87 2.90 -4.28
N LYS A 105 -23.58 3.69 -3.24
CA LYS A 105 -23.36 5.14 -3.35
C LYS A 105 -21.89 5.44 -3.57
N ASN A 106 -21.58 6.26 -4.54
CA ASN A 106 -20.23 6.69 -4.85
C ASN A 106 -20.22 8.21 -5.10
N PRO A 107 -19.61 9.04 -4.23
CA PRO A 107 -18.94 8.65 -2.97
C PRO A 107 -19.92 8.17 -1.89
N PRO A 108 -19.44 7.40 -0.90
CA PRO A 108 -20.22 7.02 0.27
C PRO A 108 -20.73 8.24 1.06
N GLU A 109 -21.89 8.08 1.69
CA GLU A 109 -22.43 9.12 2.59
C GLU A 109 -21.53 9.29 3.82
N ARG A 110 -21.21 10.53 4.17
CA ARG A 110 -20.38 10.81 5.34
C ARG A 110 -21.23 10.85 6.60
N HIS A 111 -20.71 10.27 7.69
CA HIS A 111 -21.40 10.26 8.99
C HIS A 111 -21.15 11.57 9.78
N GLU A 112 -21.94 11.81 10.79
CA GLU A 112 -21.93 13.05 11.61
C GLU A 112 -20.59 13.30 12.34
N PHE A 113 -19.86 12.24 12.70
CA PHE A 113 -18.53 12.31 13.34
C PHE A 113 -17.38 12.28 12.34
N SER A 114 -17.60 12.64 11.08
CA SER A 114 -16.56 12.64 10.07
C SER A 114 -15.51 13.73 10.33
N GLY A 115 -14.25 13.42 10.07
CA GLY A 115 -13.13 14.35 10.06
C GLY A 115 -13.11 15.25 8.80
N PRO A 116 -11.93 15.72 8.38
CA PRO A 116 -11.76 16.57 7.18
C PRO A 116 -12.28 15.90 5.90
N ASN A 117 -12.75 16.71 4.96
CA ASN A 117 -13.18 16.17 3.66
C ASN A 117 -11.94 15.84 2.79
N PRO A 118 -11.79 14.59 2.30
CA PRO A 118 -10.66 14.22 1.45
C PRO A 118 -10.60 15.00 0.13
N ASP A 119 -11.72 15.52 -0.38
CA ASP A 119 -11.76 16.29 -1.62
C ASP A 119 -11.18 17.70 -1.46
N SER A 120 -11.03 18.17 -0.23
CA SER A 120 -10.42 19.47 0.07
C SER A 120 -8.92 19.39 0.38
N LYS A 121 -8.30 18.21 0.35
CA LYS A 121 -6.90 17.97 0.77
C LYS A 121 -5.86 18.96 0.21
N PHE A 122 -6.00 19.40 -1.04
CA PHE A 122 -5.13 20.43 -1.62
C PHE A 122 -5.60 21.87 -1.34
N LYS A 123 -6.84 22.06 -0.88
CA LYS A 123 -7.39 23.37 -0.53
C LYS A 123 -7.05 23.76 0.91
N ASP A 124 -7.04 22.75 1.80
CA ASP A 124 -6.92 22.91 3.24
C ASP A 124 -5.47 22.93 3.74
N VAL A 125 -4.49 22.91 2.82
CA VAL A 125 -3.05 22.91 3.14
C VAL A 125 -2.57 24.13 3.93
N ASP A 126 -3.37 25.17 4.05
CA ASP A 126 -3.08 26.38 4.83
C ASP A 126 -3.62 26.30 6.28
N MET A 127 -4.42 25.29 6.60
CA MET A 127 -4.86 24.97 7.96
C MET A 127 -3.72 24.33 8.76
N GLU A 128 -3.87 24.24 10.09
CA GLU A 128 -2.95 23.46 10.92
C GLU A 128 -2.93 22.00 10.45
N PRO A 129 -1.77 21.32 10.50
CA PRO A 129 -1.66 19.95 10.00
C PRO A 129 -2.69 18.99 10.60
N GLU A 130 -3.02 19.14 11.88
CA GLU A 130 -3.97 18.33 12.62
C GLU A 130 -5.42 18.48 12.09
N GLU A 131 -5.69 19.56 11.38
CA GLU A 131 -6.99 19.83 10.73
C GLU A 131 -7.06 19.33 9.28
N GLN A 132 -5.97 18.71 8.78
CA GLN A 132 -5.88 18.26 7.41
C GLN A 132 -6.16 16.77 7.29
N TRP A 133 -6.79 16.34 6.18
CA TRP A 133 -7.17 14.95 5.94
C TRP A 133 -6.01 13.94 6.09
N PRO A 134 -4.75 14.18 5.61
CA PRO A 134 -3.70 13.18 5.75
C PRO A 134 -3.33 12.88 7.21
N TYR A 135 -3.41 13.88 8.10
CA TYR A 135 -3.22 13.66 9.53
C TYR A 135 -4.24 12.67 10.08
N HIS A 136 -5.53 12.88 9.77
CA HIS A 136 -6.62 12.01 10.20
C HIS A 136 -6.49 10.60 9.63
N ALA A 137 -6.06 10.47 8.37
CA ALA A 137 -5.84 9.16 7.73
C ALA A 137 -4.72 8.38 8.44
N VAL A 138 -3.57 9.01 8.71
CA VAL A 138 -2.45 8.37 9.43
C VAL A 138 -2.83 8.07 10.87
N ALA A 139 -3.46 9.00 11.58
CA ALA A 139 -3.95 8.77 12.94
C ALA A 139 -4.93 7.59 13.02
N GLY A 140 -5.86 7.49 12.06
CA GLY A 140 -6.79 6.36 11.96
C GLY A 140 -6.08 5.02 11.74
N ILE A 141 -5.04 4.98 10.90
CA ILE A 141 -4.21 3.78 10.67
C ILE A 141 -3.50 3.36 11.96
N ILE A 142 -2.86 4.30 12.66
CA ILE A 142 -2.13 4.05 13.93
C ILE A 142 -3.11 3.57 15.02
N SER A 143 -4.26 4.23 15.17
CA SER A 143 -5.31 3.83 16.11
C SER A 143 -5.86 2.43 15.81
N ALA A 144 -6.08 2.10 14.53
CA ALA A 144 -6.52 0.77 14.13
C ALA A 144 -5.50 -0.32 14.46
N ALA A 145 -4.21 -0.03 14.26
CA ALA A 145 -3.12 -0.94 14.66
C ALA A 145 -3.09 -1.12 16.18
N SER A 146 -3.26 -0.05 16.96
CA SER A 146 -3.32 -0.09 18.44
C SER A 146 -4.53 -0.87 18.93
N TYR A 147 -5.71 -0.67 18.32
CA TYR A 147 -6.90 -1.46 18.64
C TYR A 147 -6.71 -2.94 18.32
N LEU A 148 -6.21 -3.26 17.13
CA LEU A 148 -5.98 -4.64 16.71
C LEU A 148 -4.98 -5.34 17.63
N ALA A 149 -3.91 -4.64 18.04
CA ALA A 149 -2.91 -5.13 18.99
C ALA A 149 -3.48 -5.42 20.38
N SER A 150 -4.55 -4.75 20.78
CA SER A 150 -5.21 -4.93 22.09
C SER A 150 -6.08 -6.17 22.17
N LEU A 151 -6.44 -6.76 21.02
CA LEU A 151 -7.29 -7.94 21.00
C LEU A 151 -6.57 -9.17 21.58
N PRO A 152 -7.21 -9.97 22.45
CA PRO A 152 -6.54 -11.03 23.20
C PRO A 152 -5.86 -12.10 22.33
N ASN A 153 -6.44 -12.37 21.15
CA ASN A 153 -5.99 -13.41 20.25
C ASN A 153 -5.05 -12.88 19.14
N VAL A 154 -4.59 -11.63 19.23
CA VAL A 154 -3.69 -11.00 18.26
C VAL A 154 -2.29 -10.88 18.83
N ASP A 155 -1.28 -11.24 18.03
CA ASP A 155 0.12 -11.01 18.34
C ASP A 155 0.48 -9.55 18.02
N ALA A 156 0.53 -8.72 19.05
CA ALA A 156 0.83 -7.29 18.92
C ALA A 156 2.21 -7.01 18.28
N GLY A 157 3.15 -7.97 18.35
CA GLY A 157 4.44 -7.88 17.68
C GLY A 157 4.43 -8.30 16.20
N LYS A 158 3.27 -8.66 15.63
CA LYS A 158 3.13 -9.18 14.26
C LYS A 158 2.02 -8.50 13.47
N ILE A 159 1.96 -7.17 13.52
CA ILE A 159 0.96 -6.40 12.79
C ILE A 159 1.58 -5.82 11.52
N GLY A 160 0.90 -6.02 10.40
CA GLY A 160 1.21 -5.43 9.10
C GLY A 160 0.21 -4.36 8.68
N LEU A 161 0.53 -3.69 7.59
CA LEU A 161 -0.30 -2.65 6.99
C LEU A 161 -0.34 -2.84 5.47
N THR A 162 -1.52 -2.72 4.87
CA THR A 162 -1.67 -2.63 3.42
C THR A 162 -2.71 -1.60 3.05
N GLY A 163 -2.55 -1.00 1.89
CA GLY A 163 -3.50 -0.02 1.39
C GLY A 163 -3.48 0.07 -0.12
N ILE A 164 -4.61 0.49 -0.69
CA ILE A 164 -4.88 0.52 -2.12
C ILE A 164 -5.05 1.98 -2.58
N SER A 165 -4.35 2.41 -3.64
CA SER A 165 -4.51 3.75 -4.22
C SER A 165 -4.24 4.85 -3.18
N TRP A 166 -5.19 5.70 -2.87
CA TRP A 166 -5.06 6.66 -1.76
C TRP A 166 -4.77 5.97 -0.42
N GLY A 167 -5.26 4.76 -0.20
CA GLY A 167 -4.89 3.94 0.95
C GLY A 167 -3.45 3.44 0.87
N GLY A 168 -2.94 3.15 -0.32
CA GLY A 168 -1.53 2.83 -0.56
C GLY A 168 -0.61 4.01 -0.25
N TYR A 169 -1.00 5.20 -0.69
CA TYR A 169 -0.35 6.45 -0.29
C TYR A 169 -0.35 6.62 1.24
N ALA A 170 -1.51 6.47 1.89
CA ALA A 170 -1.63 6.62 3.34
C ALA A 170 -0.80 5.56 4.10
N ALA A 171 -0.73 4.32 3.58
CA ALA A 171 0.11 3.27 4.13
C ALA A 171 1.61 3.59 4.00
N ALA A 172 2.05 4.11 2.84
CA ALA A 172 3.42 4.55 2.64
C ALA A 172 3.78 5.72 3.57
N LEU A 173 2.87 6.67 3.76
CA LEU A 173 3.06 7.80 4.66
C LEU A 173 3.13 7.33 6.13
N ALA A 174 2.22 6.44 6.57
CA ALA A 174 2.19 5.90 7.92
C ALA A 174 3.45 5.08 8.25
N ALA A 175 4.08 4.42 7.26
CA ALA A 175 5.32 3.66 7.45
C ALA A 175 6.48 4.50 7.99
N GLY A 176 6.52 5.80 7.67
CA GLY A 176 7.51 6.73 8.20
C GLY A 176 7.26 7.19 9.65
N TYR A 177 6.03 7.04 10.14
CA TYR A 177 5.64 7.49 11.48
C TYR A 177 5.44 6.37 12.49
N ASP A 178 4.99 5.17 12.05
CA ASP A 178 4.75 4.03 12.95
C ASP A 178 5.69 2.86 12.64
N THR A 179 6.77 2.75 13.42
CA THR A 179 7.77 1.69 13.26
C THR A 179 7.36 0.35 13.91
N ARG A 180 6.17 0.23 14.49
CA ARG A 180 5.64 -1.02 15.07
C ARG A 180 5.17 -2.00 13.99
N PHE A 181 4.84 -1.52 12.78
CA PHE A 181 4.49 -2.40 11.67
C PHE A 181 5.63 -3.35 11.34
N ARG A 182 5.31 -4.62 11.18
CA ARG A 182 6.28 -5.66 10.80
C ARG A 182 6.54 -5.67 9.30
N PHE A 183 5.57 -5.25 8.51
CA PHE A 183 5.65 -5.07 7.07
C PHE A 183 4.59 -4.05 6.61
N VAL A 184 4.85 -3.42 5.49
CA VAL A 184 3.90 -2.52 4.82
C VAL A 184 3.82 -2.88 3.34
N MET A 185 2.62 -2.83 2.76
CA MET A 185 2.39 -3.18 1.36
C MET A 185 1.53 -2.09 0.68
N PRO A 186 2.13 -1.00 0.18
CA PRO A 186 1.43 -0.02 -0.65
C PRO A 186 1.11 -0.61 -2.03
N ILE A 187 -0.15 -0.54 -2.43
CA ILE A 187 -0.64 -1.04 -3.71
C ILE A 187 -1.07 0.17 -4.54
N TYR A 188 -0.43 0.38 -5.70
CA TYR A 188 -0.53 1.58 -6.55
C TYR A 188 -0.74 2.89 -5.77
N GLY A 189 0.06 3.09 -4.72
CA GLY A 189 0.11 4.32 -3.93
C GLY A 189 1.56 4.69 -3.66
N CYS A 190 1.91 5.95 -3.87
CA CYS A 190 3.28 6.47 -3.73
C CYS A 190 3.27 7.98 -3.46
N GLY A 191 4.44 8.58 -3.34
CA GLY A 191 4.68 10.03 -3.31
C GLY A 191 4.89 10.63 -4.70
N GLY A 192 5.50 11.81 -4.75
CA GLY A 192 5.77 12.55 -5.97
C GLY A 192 4.62 13.45 -6.42
N PHE A 193 3.89 14.05 -5.47
CA PHE A 193 2.64 14.80 -5.74
C PHE A 193 2.80 15.98 -6.70
N GLU A 194 3.99 16.53 -6.93
CA GLU A 194 4.17 17.60 -7.90
C GLU A 194 3.98 17.17 -9.36
N THR A 195 4.09 15.87 -9.63
CA THR A 195 4.02 15.29 -10.97
C THR A 195 2.92 14.23 -11.15
N LEU A 196 2.35 13.71 -10.05
CA LEU A 196 1.31 12.69 -10.10
C LEU A 196 0.02 13.18 -10.76
N LYS A 197 -0.54 12.36 -11.65
CA LYS A 197 -1.81 12.65 -12.35
C LYS A 197 -3.05 12.60 -11.44
N VAL A 198 -2.95 11.97 -10.28
CA VAL A 198 -4.02 11.95 -9.27
C VAL A 198 -4.27 13.33 -8.66
N VAL A 199 -3.34 14.28 -8.83
CA VAL A 199 -3.50 15.67 -8.42
C VAL A 199 -4.47 16.37 -9.38
N PRO A 200 -5.58 16.96 -8.88
CA PRO A 200 -6.53 17.64 -9.75
C PRO A 200 -5.87 18.78 -10.53
N PRO A 201 -6.13 18.95 -11.82
CA PRO A 201 -5.55 20.04 -12.63
C PRO A 201 -6.00 21.44 -12.15
N THR A 202 -7.04 21.51 -11.32
CA THR A 202 -7.52 22.75 -10.68
C THR A 202 -6.73 23.12 -9.41
N ALA A 203 -5.90 22.21 -8.89
CA ALA A 203 -5.05 22.51 -7.74
C ALA A 203 -3.90 23.42 -8.17
N SER A 204 -3.71 24.56 -7.46
CA SER A 204 -2.60 25.44 -7.79
C SER A 204 -1.25 24.79 -7.45
N ALA A 205 -0.23 24.97 -8.29
CA ALA A 205 1.10 24.44 -8.05
C ALA A 205 1.70 24.85 -6.69
N LYS A 206 1.36 26.05 -6.18
CA LYS A 206 1.77 26.48 -4.84
C LYS A 206 1.19 25.59 -3.74
N LYS A 207 -0.11 25.26 -3.84
CA LYS A 207 -0.79 24.41 -2.85
C LYS A 207 -0.34 22.96 -2.96
N VAL A 208 -0.08 22.47 -4.17
CA VAL A 208 0.47 21.13 -4.39
C VAL A 208 1.86 20.99 -3.74
N ARG A 209 2.76 21.95 -3.97
CA ARG A 209 4.08 21.98 -3.30
C ARG A 209 3.96 22.04 -1.78
N LYS A 210 3.03 22.84 -1.25
CA LYS A 210 2.80 22.89 0.20
C LYS A 210 2.27 21.56 0.73
N PHE A 211 1.33 20.92 0.03
CA PHE A 211 0.86 19.58 0.36
C PHE A 211 2.02 18.57 0.34
N ALA A 212 2.82 18.54 -0.71
CA ALA A 212 3.97 17.66 -0.83
C ALA A 212 4.99 17.88 0.30
N SER A 213 5.29 19.13 0.67
CA SER A 213 6.23 19.42 1.76
C SER A 213 5.77 18.89 3.13
N LEU A 214 4.46 18.71 3.33
CA LEU A 214 3.86 18.23 4.59
C LEU A 214 3.56 16.73 4.55
N TRP A 215 3.05 16.23 3.42
CA TRP A 215 2.35 14.96 3.35
C TRP A 215 2.84 14.02 2.26
N ASP A 216 3.92 14.35 1.55
CA ASP A 216 4.52 13.40 0.63
C ASP A 216 5.24 12.30 1.42
N PRO A 217 4.92 11.01 1.23
CA PRO A 217 5.61 9.92 1.92
C PRO A 217 7.12 9.90 1.62
N GLU A 218 7.57 10.47 0.50
CA GLU A 218 8.99 10.58 0.18
C GLU A 218 9.79 11.35 1.24
N ASN A 219 9.15 12.24 2.00
CA ASN A 219 9.78 12.96 3.10
C ASN A 219 10.15 12.06 4.30
N THR A 220 9.52 10.89 4.45
CA THR A 220 9.63 10.05 5.66
C THR A 220 9.96 8.58 5.37
N LEU A 221 9.89 8.13 4.12
CA LEU A 221 10.14 6.73 3.75
C LEU A 221 11.53 6.23 4.13
N ALA A 222 12.54 7.10 4.17
CA ALA A 222 13.89 6.77 4.63
C ALA A 222 13.93 6.36 6.13
N ASP A 223 12.94 6.78 6.92
CA ASP A 223 12.80 6.44 8.33
C ASP A 223 12.07 5.12 8.58
N ALA A 224 11.43 4.55 7.56
CA ALA A 224 10.74 3.26 7.63
C ALA A 224 11.72 2.14 8.02
N LYS A 225 11.41 1.38 9.07
CA LYS A 225 12.28 0.30 9.58
C LYS A 225 11.88 -1.08 9.11
N MET A 226 10.63 -1.25 8.73
CA MET A 226 10.06 -2.52 8.27
C MET A 226 10.34 -2.76 6.78
N PRO A 227 10.30 -4.02 6.32
CA PRO A 227 10.26 -4.32 4.89
C PRO A 227 8.98 -3.80 4.26
N ILE A 228 9.11 -3.24 3.04
CA ILE A 228 7.98 -2.72 2.26
C ILE A 228 7.92 -3.45 0.93
N LEU A 229 6.76 -4.06 0.63
CA LEU A 229 6.46 -4.60 -0.69
C LEU A 229 5.64 -3.57 -1.48
N TRP A 230 6.24 -3.02 -2.50
CA TRP A 230 5.59 -2.12 -3.44
C TRP A 230 4.94 -2.91 -4.58
N VAL A 231 3.62 -2.78 -4.74
CA VAL A 231 2.86 -3.44 -5.80
C VAL A 231 2.24 -2.40 -6.71
N ASN A 232 2.42 -2.54 -8.03
CA ASN A 232 1.80 -1.62 -8.99
C ASN A 232 1.54 -2.29 -10.35
N GLY A 233 0.67 -1.67 -11.14
CA GLY A 233 0.57 -1.89 -12.58
C GLY A 233 1.58 -1.01 -13.32
N ALA A 234 2.29 -1.57 -14.30
CA ALA A 234 3.22 -0.76 -15.10
C ALA A 234 2.54 0.38 -15.88
N ASN A 235 1.22 0.24 -16.08
CA ASN A 235 0.36 1.20 -16.79
C ASN A 235 -0.62 1.90 -15.85
N ASP A 236 -0.29 2.04 -14.56
CA ASP A 236 -1.18 2.74 -13.63
C ASP A 236 -1.38 4.20 -14.05
N PHE A 237 -2.65 4.62 -14.12
CA PHE A 237 -3.02 5.95 -14.59
C PHE A 237 -2.98 7.02 -13.49
N ALA A 238 -3.04 6.61 -12.23
CA ALA A 238 -3.16 7.50 -11.08
C ALA A 238 -1.81 7.68 -10.36
N PHE A 239 -1.16 6.58 -10.04
CA PHE A 239 0.15 6.52 -9.39
C PHE A 239 1.13 5.85 -10.36
N ASP A 240 1.63 6.63 -11.29
CA ASP A 240 2.44 6.14 -12.40
C ASP A 240 3.74 5.46 -11.96
N VAL A 241 4.28 4.65 -12.86
CA VAL A 241 5.46 3.80 -12.61
C VAL A 241 6.71 4.61 -12.24
N PHE A 242 6.85 5.85 -12.72
CA PHE A 242 8.01 6.70 -12.44
C PHE A 242 8.01 7.14 -10.96
N ASN A 243 6.93 7.77 -10.50
CA ASN A 243 6.78 8.22 -9.11
C ASN A 243 6.76 7.05 -8.13
N TRP A 244 6.10 5.94 -8.51
CA TRP A 244 6.11 4.72 -7.72
C TRP A 244 7.52 4.16 -7.53
N ASN A 245 8.33 4.11 -8.59
CA ASN A 245 9.71 3.63 -8.53
C ASN A 245 10.61 4.52 -7.67
N GLN A 246 10.44 5.85 -7.75
CA GLN A 246 11.15 6.80 -6.89
C GLN A 246 10.83 6.55 -5.40
N SER A 247 9.56 6.53 -5.04
CA SER A 247 9.14 6.28 -3.65
C SER A 247 9.64 4.93 -3.14
N ALA A 248 9.56 3.87 -3.97
CA ALA A 248 10.07 2.55 -3.61
C ALA A 248 11.59 2.55 -3.36
N SER A 249 12.35 3.39 -4.06
CA SER A 249 13.80 3.48 -3.92
C SER A 249 14.25 4.21 -2.65
N LEU A 250 13.36 4.99 -2.01
CA LEU A 250 13.65 5.69 -0.77
C LEU A 250 13.52 4.79 0.47
N SER A 251 12.76 3.70 0.39
CA SER A 251 12.60 2.80 1.53
C SER A 251 13.80 1.84 1.68
N PRO A 252 14.41 1.76 2.89
CA PRO A 252 15.66 1.00 3.09
C PRO A 252 15.56 -0.50 2.85
N ARG A 253 14.36 -1.08 2.99
CA ARG A 253 14.07 -2.50 2.77
C ARG A 253 12.93 -2.65 1.79
N SER A 254 13.21 -2.36 0.52
CA SER A 254 12.25 -2.29 -0.58
C SER A 254 12.21 -3.57 -1.40
N TYR A 255 11.02 -4.12 -1.58
CA TYR A 255 10.70 -5.21 -2.51
C TYR A 255 9.66 -4.72 -3.50
N ARG A 256 9.67 -5.25 -4.72
CA ARG A 256 8.80 -4.77 -5.80
C ARG A 256 8.10 -5.91 -6.52
N ALA A 257 6.84 -5.71 -6.86
CA ALA A 257 6.06 -6.56 -7.75
C ALA A 257 5.32 -5.66 -8.76
N LEU A 258 5.99 -5.32 -9.86
CA LEU A 258 5.45 -4.51 -10.95
C LEU A 258 4.86 -5.42 -12.03
N ARG A 259 3.54 -5.32 -12.24
CA ARG A 259 2.79 -6.20 -13.14
C ARG A 259 2.35 -5.45 -14.41
N PRO A 260 2.73 -5.89 -15.63
CA PRO A 260 2.42 -5.14 -16.85
C PRO A 260 0.93 -4.92 -17.14
N ALA A 261 0.07 -5.82 -16.67
CA ALA A 261 -1.36 -5.80 -17.00
C ALA A 261 -2.27 -5.65 -15.76
N MET A 262 -1.74 -5.18 -14.64
CA MET A 262 -2.53 -4.96 -13.44
C MET A 262 -3.33 -3.65 -13.58
N THR A 263 -4.65 -3.75 -13.58
CA THR A 263 -5.54 -2.60 -13.62
C THR A 263 -5.74 -1.97 -12.24
N HIS A 264 -6.04 -0.67 -12.20
CA HIS A 264 -6.25 0.09 -10.97
C HIS A 264 -7.68 -0.10 -10.45
N GLY A 265 -7.84 -0.87 -9.39
CA GLY A 265 -9.13 -1.14 -8.77
C GLY A 265 -9.01 -1.73 -7.37
N GLN A 266 -10.07 -1.67 -6.57
CA GLN A 266 -10.06 -2.24 -5.22
C GLN A 266 -9.86 -3.76 -5.27
N HIS A 267 -10.62 -4.45 -6.11
CA HIS A 267 -10.55 -5.90 -6.25
C HIS A 267 -9.17 -6.37 -6.75
N GLU A 268 -8.65 -5.72 -7.80
CA GLU A 268 -7.35 -6.02 -8.39
C GLU A 268 -6.20 -5.81 -7.40
N GLY A 269 -6.36 -4.86 -6.47
CA GLY A 269 -5.40 -4.64 -5.39
C GLY A 269 -5.46 -5.65 -4.26
N GLU A 270 -6.59 -6.31 -4.05
CA GLU A 270 -6.76 -7.29 -2.97
C GLU A 270 -6.18 -8.67 -3.27
N ILE A 271 -6.03 -9.01 -4.56
CA ILE A 271 -5.79 -10.38 -5.01
C ILE A 271 -4.34 -10.76 -5.34
N PRO A 272 -3.35 -9.87 -5.49
CA PRO A 272 -1.99 -10.29 -5.79
C PRO A 272 -1.48 -11.31 -4.77
N PRO A 273 -1.03 -12.50 -5.21
CA PRO A 273 -0.59 -13.55 -4.29
C PRO A 273 0.69 -13.18 -3.54
N GLU A 274 1.45 -12.22 -4.07
CA GLU A 274 2.64 -11.66 -3.42
C GLU A 274 2.33 -11.07 -2.04
N LEU A 275 1.13 -10.53 -1.82
CA LEU A 275 0.74 -9.90 -0.56
C LEU A 275 0.78 -10.91 0.60
N GLU A 276 0.14 -12.05 0.41
CA GLU A 276 0.12 -13.12 1.42
C GLU A 276 1.51 -13.75 1.59
N ALA A 277 2.19 -14.03 0.47
CA ALA A 277 3.53 -14.62 0.48
C ALA A 277 4.53 -13.71 1.19
N PHE A 278 4.50 -12.40 0.92
CA PHE A 278 5.37 -11.43 1.58
C PHE A 278 5.11 -11.35 3.09
N ALA A 279 3.84 -11.19 3.49
CA ALA A 279 3.47 -11.13 4.89
C ALA A 279 3.96 -12.37 5.66
N LYS A 280 3.71 -13.58 5.14
CA LYS A 280 4.14 -14.84 5.75
C LYS A 280 5.66 -14.99 5.80
N THR A 281 6.37 -14.61 4.73
CA THR A 281 7.84 -14.67 4.66
C THR A 281 8.49 -13.76 5.70
N VAL A 282 8.04 -12.50 5.78
CA VAL A 282 8.56 -11.54 6.75
C VAL A 282 8.28 -11.97 8.19
N LEU A 283 7.06 -12.45 8.47
CA LEU A 283 6.69 -12.92 9.81
C LEU A 283 7.43 -14.20 10.22
N ALA A 284 7.90 -15.00 9.26
CA ALA A 284 8.78 -16.13 9.51
C ALA A 284 10.25 -15.71 9.72
N GLY A 285 10.58 -14.41 9.67
CA GLY A 285 11.94 -13.90 9.81
C GLY A 285 12.83 -14.18 8.60
N LYS A 286 12.24 -14.48 7.43
CA LYS A 286 12.95 -14.77 6.18
C LYS A 286 13.03 -13.53 5.30
N GLU A 287 13.96 -13.54 4.37
CA GLU A 287 14.08 -12.55 3.31
C GLU A 287 13.16 -12.90 2.14
N PHE A 288 12.45 -11.90 1.61
CA PHE A 288 11.61 -12.08 0.44
C PHE A 288 12.49 -12.04 -0.83
N PRO A 289 12.20 -12.84 -1.87
CA PRO A 289 12.97 -12.82 -3.09
C PRO A 289 13.06 -11.42 -3.72
N GLY A 290 14.20 -11.09 -4.31
CA GLY A 290 14.40 -9.76 -4.86
C GLY A 290 15.72 -9.58 -5.60
N PHE A 291 15.99 -8.32 -5.94
CA PHE A 291 17.16 -7.91 -6.71
C PHE A 291 18.07 -7.00 -5.90
N THR A 292 19.36 -7.09 -6.20
CA THR A 292 20.39 -6.18 -5.71
C THR A 292 21.35 -5.85 -6.83
N LYS A 293 22.07 -4.72 -6.69
CA LYS A 293 23.11 -4.30 -7.63
C LYS A 293 22.62 -4.24 -9.08
N VAL A 294 21.42 -3.71 -9.28
CA VAL A 294 20.86 -3.52 -10.62
C VAL A 294 21.66 -2.43 -11.34
N LYS A 295 22.11 -2.70 -12.56
CA LYS A 295 22.92 -1.76 -13.35
C LYS A 295 22.61 -1.89 -14.83
N TYR A 296 22.48 -0.75 -15.49
CA TYR A 296 22.49 -0.65 -16.94
C TYR A 296 23.92 -0.46 -17.46
N ASN A 297 24.26 -1.16 -18.53
CA ASN A 297 25.51 -1.03 -19.25
C ASN A 297 25.23 -0.48 -20.66
N GLU A 298 25.63 0.75 -20.91
CA GLU A 298 25.42 1.46 -22.18
C GLU A 298 26.19 0.85 -23.35
N ASP A 299 27.40 0.33 -23.11
CA ASP A 299 28.23 -0.25 -24.17
C ASP A 299 27.65 -1.56 -24.73
N THR A 300 26.95 -2.32 -23.89
CA THR A 300 26.39 -3.61 -24.27
C THR A 300 24.85 -3.59 -24.39
N LEU A 301 24.21 -2.47 -24.09
CA LEU A 301 22.76 -2.32 -24.03
C LEU A 301 22.11 -3.40 -23.16
N GLN A 302 22.66 -3.63 -21.97
CA GLN A 302 22.21 -4.68 -21.07
C GLN A 302 21.83 -4.14 -19.72
N LEU A 303 20.69 -4.60 -19.19
CA LEU A 303 20.30 -4.44 -17.79
C LEU A 303 20.68 -5.71 -17.03
N GLY A 304 21.56 -5.59 -16.06
CA GLY A 304 22.06 -6.69 -15.24
C GLY A 304 21.76 -6.49 -13.75
N ALA A 305 21.60 -7.58 -13.00
CA ALA A 305 21.40 -7.55 -11.55
C ALA A 305 21.98 -8.78 -10.86
N LYS A 306 22.22 -8.67 -9.55
CA LYS A 306 22.22 -9.80 -8.66
C LYS A 306 20.80 -10.03 -8.13
N TRP A 307 20.45 -11.28 -7.91
CA TRP A 307 19.17 -11.67 -7.31
C TRP A 307 19.40 -12.63 -6.13
N HIS A 308 18.40 -12.75 -5.27
CA HIS A 308 18.38 -13.73 -4.18
C HIS A 308 16.98 -14.34 -4.09
N SER A 309 16.91 -15.62 -3.79
CA SER A 309 15.64 -16.33 -3.62
C SER A 309 15.86 -17.70 -2.94
N ASP A 310 15.06 -17.97 -1.93
CA ASP A 310 14.96 -19.31 -1.32
C ASP A 310 13.96 -20.21 -2.08
N VAL A 311 13.22 -19.64 -3.05
CA VAL A 311 12.24 -20.36 -3.86
C VAL A 311 12.77 -20.60 -5.27
N LYS A 312 12.25 -21.63 -5.93
CA LYS A 312 12.69 -22.00 -7.28
C LYS A 312 12.08 -21.06 -8.32
N ILE A 313 12.94 -20.38 -9.08
CA ILE A 313 12.55 -19.48 -10.16
C ILE A 313 12.21 -20.28 -11.41
N ALA A 314 11.00 -20.10 -11.92
CA ALA A 314 10.50 -20.72 -13.14
C ALA A 314 10.80 -19.88 -14.39
N LYS A 315 10.75 -18.53 -14.27
CA LYS A 315 10.89 -17.63 -15.41
C LYS A 315 11.75 -16.41 -15.04
N ALA A 316 12.57 -15.95 -15.99
CA ALA A 316 13.36 -14.74 -15.89
C ALA A 316 13.17 -13.90 -17.15
N GLU A 317 12.80 -12.64 -16.99
CA GLU A 317 12.46 -11.74 -18.10
C GLU A 317 13.05 -10.36 -17.91
N ILE A 318 13.37 -9.71 -19.04
CA ILE A 318 13.49 -8.26 -19.12
C ILE A 318 12.20 -7.71 -19.72
N ILE A 319 11.65 -6.69 -19.08
CA ILE A 319 10.42 -6.04 -19.50
C ILE A 319 10.74 -4.59 -19.83
N TRP A 320 10.40 -4.13 -21.04
CA TRP A 320 10.72 -2.80 -21.47
C TRP A 320 9.66 -2.21 -22.42
N THR A 321 9.71 -0.90 -22.61
CA THR A 321 8.89 -0.14 -23.57
C THR A 321 9.75 0.83 -24.38
N ARG A 322 9.22 1.26 -25.54
CA ARG A 322 9.77 2.35 -26.39
C ARG A 322 8.96 3.64 -26.28
N ALA A 323 7.85 3.59 -25.57
CA ALA A 323 6.99 4.75 -25.44
C ALA A 323 7.53 5.68 -24.31
N SER A 324 7.31 6.97 -24.45
CA SER A 324 7.70 7.99 -23.48
C SER A 324 6.52 8.92 -23.14
N GLY A 325 6.59 9.53 -21.98
CA GLY A 325 5.68 10.60 -21.55
C GLY A 325 4.45 10.11 -20.79
N CYS A 326 3.56 9.38 -21.39
CA CYS A 326 2.32 8.91 -20.74
C CYS A 326 2.41 7.42 -20.38
N TRP A 327 2.91 7.09 -19.20
CA TRP A 327 3.19 5.71 -18.79
C TRP A 327 1.96 4.79 -18.80
N ASN A 328 0.75 5.33 -18.57
CA ASN A 328 -0.49 4.55 -18.64
C ASN A 328 -0.83 4.04 -20.04
N ASP A 329 -0.31 4.67 -21.10
CA ASP A 329 -0.55 4.28 -22.49
C ASP A 329 0.63 3.49 -23.08
N CYS A 330 1.71 3.27 -22.30
CA CYS A 330 2.90 2.57 -22.75
C CYS A 330 2.69 1.06 -22.81
N LEU A 331 3.07 0.44 -23.90
CA LEU A 331 3.07 -1.01 -24.05
C LEU A 331 4.38 -1.60 -23.54
N PHE A 332 4.39 -2.13 -22.33
CA PHE A 332 5.50 -2.92 -21.81
C PHE A 332 5.48 -4.35 -22.38
N ARG A 333 6.61 -4.80 -22.89
CA ARG A 333 6.77 -6.13 -23.47
C ARG A 333 7.84 -6.91 -22.73
N ALA A 334 7.56 -8.19 -22.51
CA ALA A 334 8.45 -9.11 -21.81
C ALA A 334 9.25 -9.96 -22.80
N PHE A 335 10.55 -10.10 -22.54
CA PHE A 335 11.47 -10.92 -23.30
C PHE A 335 12.28 -11.81 -22.37
N PRO A 336 12.73 -13.00 -22.81
CA PRO A 336 13.57 -13.86 -21.99
C PRO A 336 14.86 -13.16 -21.56
N ALA A 337 15.24 -13.31 -20.31
CA ALA A 337 16.54 -12.86 -19.80
C ALA A 337 17.42 -14.06 -19.41
N LYS A 338 18.73 -13.88 -19.44
CA LYS A 338 19.71 -14.90 -19.10
C LYS A 338 19.86 -14.96 -17.57
N LEU A 339 19.52 -16.11 -16.97
CA LEU A 339 19.65 -16.36 -15.55
C LEU A 339 20.85 -17.28 -15.29
N ASN A 340 21.83 -16.79 -14.55
CA ASN A 340 22.95 -17.60 -14.07
C ASN A 340 22.71 -17.92 -12.57
N ARG A 341 22.53 -19.22 -12.28
CA ARG A 341 22.25 -19.74 -10.92
C ARG A 341 23.51 -20.03 -10.12
N GLU A 342 24.69 -20.04 -10.75
CA GLU A 342 25.96 -20.33 -10.06
C GLU A 342 26.46 -19.10 -9.30
N ASN A 343 26.20 -17.92 -9.81
CA ASN A 343 26.65 -16.65 -9.22
C ASN A 343 25.51 -15.65 -8.91
N ASP A 344 24.27 -16.13 -8.99
CA ASP A 344 23.04 -15.36 -8.70
C ASP A 344 22.94 -14.06 -9.51
N THR A 345 23.25 -14.14 -10.81
CA THR A 345 23.14 -13.01 -11.72
C THR A 345 22.08 -13.22 -12.79
N MET A 346 21.50 -12.11 -13.22
CA MET A 346 20.53 -12.04 -14.30
C MET A 346 20.90 -10.90 -15.26
N VAL A 347 20.75 -11.13 -16.57
CA VAL A 347 21.04 -10.12 -17.60
C VAL A 347 19.96 -10.17 -18.67
N GLY A 348 19.39 -9.03 -19.02
CA GLY A 348 18.47 -8.84 -20.14
C GLY A 348 19.04 -7.90 -21.18
N ASP A 349 18.85 -8.23 -22.45
CA ASP A 349 19.28 -7.42 -23.60
C ASP A 349 18.19 -6.36 -23.92
N LEU A 350 18.59 -5.13 -24.22
CA LEU A 350 17.71 -4.01 -24.55
C LEU A 350 17.97 -3.54 -26.00
N PRO A 351 16.97 -3.04 -26.73
CA PRO A 351 17.16 -2.37 -28.01
C PRO A 351 17.70 -0.95 -27.80
N ASP A 352 18.20 -0.32 -28.86
CA ASP A 352 18.77 1.05 -28.79
C ASP A 352 17.73 2.11 -28.38
N ASP A 353 16.46 1.87 -28.69
CA ASP A 353 15.34 2.82 -28.53
C ASP A 353 14.43 2.53 -27.33
N TRP A 354 14.91 1.79 -26.33
CA TRP A 354 14.15 1.60 -25.09
C TRP A 354 14.04 2.89 -24.28
N THR A 355 12.94 3.06 -23.56
CA THR A 355 12.69 4.26 -22.73
C THR A 355 12.48 3.93 -21.25
N ALA A 356 11.91 2.77 -20.94
CA ALA A 356 11.82 2.26 -19.56
C ALA A 356 11.96 0.75 -19.57
N ALA A 357 12.70 0.20 -18.57
CA ALA A 357 12.99 -1.22 -18.47
C ALA A 357 13.19 -1.69 -17.04
N TYR A 358 12.83 -2.94 -16.78
CA TYR A 358 13.09 -3.62 -15.50
C TYR A 358 13.24 -5.12 -15.68
N LEU A 359 13.89 -5.77 -14.71
CA LEU A 359 14.02 -7.22 -14.66
C LEU A 359 12.90 -7.84 -13.82
N SER A 360 12.43 -9.01 -14.23
CA SER A 360 11.36 -9.75 -13.56
C SER A 360 11.72 -11.22 -13.39
N LEU A 361 11.51 -11.73 -12.18
CA LEU A 361 11.54 -13.15 -11.88
C LEU A 361 10.13 -13.62 -11.54
N THR A 362 9.77 -14.82 -12.00
CA THR A 362 8.55 -15.50 -11.61
C THR A 362 8.90 -16.86 -11.03
N ASP A 363 8.38 -17.19 -9.86
CA ASP A 363 8.60 -18.51 -9.26
C ASP A 363 7.63 -19.59 -9.78
N GLU A 364 7.77 -20.83 -9.31
CA GLU A 364 6.88 -21.94 -9.69
C GLU A 364 5.43 -21.77 -9.20
N ALA A 365 5.19 -20.90 -8.20
CA ALA A 365 3.86 -20.56 -7.71
C ALA A 365 3.22 -19.37 -8.48
N GLY A 366 3.97 -18.73 -9.39
CA GLY A 366 3.51 -17.59 -10.19
C GLY A 366 3.65 -16.23 -9.51
N LEU A 367 4.39 -16.15 -8.39
CA LEU A 367 4.69 -14.87 -7.75
C LEU A 367 5.74 -14.10 -8.56
N VAL A 368 5.54 -12.79 -8.65
CA VAL A 368 6.39 -11.90 -9.43
C VAL A 368 7.29 -11.06 -8.50
N TYR A 369 8.57 -11.01 -8.81
CA TYR A 369 9.58 -10.22 -8.13
C TYR A 369 10.26 -9.34 -9.16
N THR A 370 10.29 -8.02 -8.96
CA THR A 370 10.86 -7.11 -9.96
C THR A 370 12.01 -6.26 -9.41
N SER A 371 12.90 -5.87 -10.29
CA SER A 371 13.91 -4.86 -9.99
C SER A 371 13.28 -3.47 -9.91
N GLU A 372 14.09 -2.47 -9.57
CA GLU A 372 13.79 -1.08 -9.88
C GLU A 372 13.63 -0.89 -11.39
N VAL A 373 12.90 0.17 -11.77
CA VAL A 373 12.70 0.56 -13.17
C VAL A 373 13.77 1.56 -13.57
N PHE A 374 14.44 1.29 -14.68
CA PHE A 374 15.36 2.21 -15.32
C PHE A 374 14.62 2.99 -16.39
N PHE A 375 14.96 4.27 -16.50
CA PHE A 375 14.43 5.18 -17.50
C PHE A 375 15.60 5.69 -18.35
N ASN A 376 15.47 5.60 -19.68
CA ASN A 376 16.41 6.12 -20.66
C ASN A 376 15.84 7.44 -21.20
N GLU A 377 16.48 8.55 -20.88
CA GLU A 377 16.08 9.90 -21.29
C GLU A 377 16.67 10.28 -22.68
#